data_7f9c6235dd318b0d2ccae20d2e41b991
#
_entry.id   7f9c6235dd318b0d2ccae20d2e41b991
#
_cell.length_a   1.000
_cell.length_b   1.000
_cell.length_c   1.000
_cell.angle_alpha   90.00
_cell.angle_beta   90.00
_cell.angle_gamma   90.00
#
_symmetry.space_group_name_H-M   'P 1'
#
loop_
_entity.id
_entity.type
_entity.pdbx_description
1 polymer ?
#
loop_
_entity_poly.entity_id
_entity_poly.type
_entity_poly.pdbx_seq_one_letter_code
_entity_poly.pdbx_strand_id
1 'polypeptide(L)'
;AIEQLEALEKRLGGIDLFIISAGIGHLNLDYDYSLENETNQLNVVAFTRLVNWSMRYFEKQGWGHLVNISSVASRRGGRQAPAYSASKAYQSIYLEGMAQKVAYDKLPIYTTDVRPGFVKTAMAKADKMFWVSSKEKAATQIFRSIQRKKRIVYISRRWVIIAWILERTPWFIYKRM
;
A
#
# COMPACT_ATOMS: atom_id res chain seq x y z
N ALA A 1 -16.24 11.71 -1.29
CA ALA A 1 -14.77 11.59 -1.32
C ALA A 1 -14.17 12.18 -2.62
N ILE A 2 -14.64 11.79 -3.82
CA ILE A 2 -14.07 12.34 -5.08
C ILE A 2 -14.35 13.84 -5.20
N GLU A 3 -15.57 14.29 -4.97
CA GLU A 3 -15.95 15.72 -4.95
C GLU A 3 -15.06 16.55 -4.01
N GLN A 4 -14.70 15.98 -2.86
CA GLN A 4 -13.78 16.63 -1.91
C GLN A 4 -12.36 16.73 -2.47
N LEU A 5 -11.90 15.72 -3.22
CA LEU A 5 -10.59 15.76 -3.88
C LEU A 5 -10.57 16.79 -5.00
N GLU A 6 -11.63 16.88 -5.80
CA GLU A 6 -11.77 17.90 -6.86
C GLU A 6 -11.83 19.32 -6.28
N ALA A 7 -12.52 19.51 -5.17
CA ALA A 7 -12.53 20.77 -4.45
C ALA A 7 -11.16 21.13 -3.86
N LEU A 8 -10.44 20.13 -3.33
CA LEU A 8 -9.09 20.31 -2.79
C LEU A 8 -8.08 20.64 -3.89
N GLU A 9 -8.14 19.93 -5.02
CA GLU A 9 -7.29 20.17 -6.20
C GLU A 9 -7.42 21.64 -6.68
N LYS A 10 -8.66 22.11 -6.85
CA LYS A 10 -8.93 23.51 -7.22
C LYS A 10 -8.34 24.53 -6.23
N ARG A 11 -8.42 24.22 -4.93
CA ARG A 11 -7.89 25.10 -3.88
C ARG A 11 -6.37 25.12 -3.84
N LEU A 12 -5.71 24.00 -4.17
CA LEU A 12 -4.24 23.88 -4.19
C LEU A 12 -3.62 24.40 -5.49
N GLY A 13 -4.41 24.58 -6.54
CA GLY A 13 -3.90 24.93 -7.87
C GLY A 13 -3.22 23.78 -8.59
N GLY A 14 -3.39 22.55 -8.11
CA GLY A 14 -2.84 21.32 -8.69
C GLY A 14 -2.31 20.34 -7.65
N ILE A 15 -2.03 19.10 -8.08
CA ILE A 15 -1.51 18.02 -7.24
C ILE A 15 -0.33 17.36 -7.96
N ASP A 16 0.85 17.43 -7.37
CA ASP A 16 2.06 16.82 -7.91
C ASP A 16 2.31 15.43 -7.35
N LEU A 17 1.90 15.24 -6.09
CA LEU A 17 2.09 14.03 -5.31
C LEU A 17 0.78 13.64 -4.63
N PHE A 18 0.31 12.42 -4.89
CA PHE A 18 -0.87 11.87 -4.25
C PHE A 18 -0.49 10.62 -3.45
N ILE A 19 -0.67 10.66 -2.12
CA ILE A 19 -0.32 9.56 -1.22
C ILE A 19 -1.58 8.91 -0.68
N ILE A 20 -1.79 7.64 -1.00
CA ILE A 20 -2.86 6.82 -0.45
C ILE A 20 -2.30 6.09 0.77
N SER A 21 -2.60 6.59 1.97
CA SER A 21 -2.23 5.96 3.23
C SER A 21 -3.42 5.36 3.98
N ALA A 22 -4.63 5.59 3.50
CA ALA A 22 -5.84 5.03 4.06
C ALA A 22 -5.82 3.49 4.00
N GLY A 23 -6.21 2.86 5.08
CA GLY A 23 -6.28 1.40 5.15
C GLY A 23 -6.58 0.94 6.56
N ILE A 24 -7.30 -0.15 6.67
CA ILE A 24 -7.62 -0.84 7.92
C ILE A 24 -7.30 -2.32 7.82
N GLY A 25 -7.28 -3.00 8.94
CA GLY A 25 -7.16 -4.44 9.03
C GLY A 25 -7.65 -4.92 10.39
N HIS A 26 -8.46 -5.94 10.38
CA HIS A 26 -9.01 -6.57 11.56
C HIS A 26 -8.42 -7.98 11.75
N LEU A 27 -8.21 -8.37 13.00
CA LEU A 27 -8.02 -9.78 13.33
C LEU A 27 -9.39 -10.44 13.25
N ASN A 28 -9.49 -11.53 12.49
CA ASN A 28 -10.73 -12.23 12.25
C ASN A 28 -10.51 -13.74 12.30
N LEU A 29 -10.64 -14.30 13.50
CA LEU A 29 -10.47 -15.74 13.75
C LEU A 29 -11.80 -16.49 13.63
N ASP A 30 -12.92 -15.77 13.72
CA ASP A 30 -14.27 -16.32 13.80
C ASP A 30 -15.06 -16.21 12.48
N TYR A 31 -14.35 -15.85 11.40
CA TYR A 31 -14.92 -15.68 10.05
C TYR A 31 -16.06 -14.65 9.98
N ASP A 32 -15.98 -13.58 10.77
CA ASP A 32 -16.92 -12.47 10.73
C ASP A 32 -16.82 -11.72 9.40
N TYR A 33 -17.85 -11.89 8.57
CA TYR A 33 -17.92 -11.24 7.26
C TYR A 33 -17.96 -9.71 7.34
N SER A 34 -18.49 -9.14 8.41
CA SER A 34 -18.59 -7.68 8.55
C SER A 34 -17.21 -7.02 8.59
N LEU A 35 -16.24 -7.62 9.32
CA LEU A 35 -14.86 -7.17 9.40
C LEU A 35 -14.10 -7.32 8.07
N GLU A 36 -14.34 -8.44 7.37
CA GLU A 36 -13.76 -8.67 6.05
C GLU A 36 -14.31 -7.65 5.04
N ASN A 37 -15.63 -7.43 5.05
CA ASN A 37 -16.28 -6.48 4.16
C ASN A 37 -15.79 -5.05 4.39
N GLU A 38 -15.69 -4.60 5.65
CA GLU A 38 -15.15 -3.27 5.99
C GLU A 38 -13.74 -3.09 5.44
N THR A 39 -12.88 -4.09 5.65
CA THR A 39 -11.51 -4.11 5.11
C THR A 39 -11.52 -3.98 3.59
N ASN A 40 -12.37 -4.74 2.90
CA ASN A 40 -12.45 -4.73 1.44
C ASN A 40 -13.00 -3.41 0.90
N GLN A 41 -14.02 -2.83 1.54
CA GLN A 41 -14.59 -1.54 1.12
C GLN A 41 -13.54 -0.42 1.15
N LEU A 42 -12.73 -0.34 2.20
CA LEU A 42 -11.70 0.69 2.28
C LEU A 42 -10.45 0.35 1.44
N ASN A 43 -9.88 -0.86 1.66
CA ASN A 43 -8.56 -1.19 1.09
C ASN A 43 -8.62 -1.59 -0.38
N VAL A 44 -9.78 -1.99 -0.90
CA VAL A 44 -9.94 -2.42 -2.30
C VAL A 44 -10.80 -1.43 -3.07
N VAL A 45 -12.08 -1.28 -2.68
CA VAL A 45 -13.04 -0.50 -3.47
C VAL A 45 -12.68 1.00 -3.46
N ALA A 46 -12.50 1.59 -2.28
CA ALA A 46 -12.13 2.99 -2.17
C ALA A 46 -10.72 3.26 -2.74
N PHE A 47 -9.76 2.38 -2.46
CA PHE A 47 -8.41 2.44 -3.04
C PHE A 47 -8.44 2.47 -4.56
N THR A 48 -9.14 1.54 -5.20
CA THR A 48 -9.27 1.48 -6.66
C THR A 48 -9.83 2.79 -7.22
N ARG A 49 -10.86 3.32 -6.57
CA ARG A 49 -11.49 4.59 -6.98
C ARG A 49 -10.52 5.76 -6.89
N LEU A 50 -9.72 5.83 -5.82
CA LEU A 50 -8.71 6.88 -5.63
C LEU A 50 -7.57 6.78 -6.65
N VAL A 51 -7.08 5.56 -6.92
CA VAL A 51 -6.05 5.34 -7.96
C VAL A 51 -6.56 5.76 -9.32
N ASN A 52 -7.76 5.34 -9.72
CA ASN A 52 -8.33 5.71 -11.03
C ASN A 52 -8.50 7.22 -11.17
N TRP A 53 -8.98 7.90 -10.12
CA TRP A 53 -9.10 9.35 -10.12
C TRP A 53 -7.72 10.03 -10.28
N SER A 54 -6.74 9.64 -9.45
CA SER A 54 -5.41 10.25 -9.49
C SER A 54 -4.67 9.99 -10.81
N MET A 55 -4.81 8.80 -11.40
CA MET A 55 -4.19 8.49 -12.69
C MET A 55 -4.78 9.33 -13.82
N ARG A 56 -6.11 9.45 -13.90
CA ARG A 56 -6.78 10.34 -14.87
C ARG A 56 -6.36 11.80 -14.68
N TYR A 57 -6.25 12.23 -13.43
CA TYR A 57 -5.80 13.58 -13.11
C TYR A 57 -4.37 13.82 -13.61
N PHE A 58 -3.44 12.92 -13.32
CA PHE A 58 -2.05 13.03 -13.76
C PHE A 58 -1.87 12.89 -15.27
N GLU A 59 -2.64 12.04 -15.93
CA GLU A 59 -2.67 11.96 -17.40
C GLU A 59 -3.09 13.30 -18.01
N LYS A 60 -4.13 13.95 -17.49
CA LYS A 60 -4.59 15.27 -17.93
C LYS A 60 -3.58 16.38 -17.63
N GLN A 61 -2.95 16.34 -16.46
CA GLN A 61 -1.91 17.30 -16.06
C GLN A 61 -0.62 17.13 -16.85
N GLY A 62 -0.35 15.91 -17.36
CA GLY A 62 0.86 15.55 -18.10
C GLY A 62 2.00 15.02 -17.24
N TRP A 63 1.85 14.95 -15.91
CA TRP A 63 2.83 14.41 -14.97
C TRP A 63 2.23 14.19 -13.58
N GLY A 64 2.91 13.39 -12.73
CA GLY A 64 2.50 13.21 -11.36
C GLY A 64 3.19 12.05 -10.67
N HIS A 65 2.96 11.91 -9.36
CA HIS A 65 3.50 10.81 -8.58
C HIS A 65 2.45 10.24 -7.64
N LEU A 66 2.04 9.00 -7.90
CA LEU A 66 1.14 8.23 -7.05
C LEU A 66 1.94 7.35 -6.09
N VAL A 67 1.67 7.49 -4.81
CA VAL A 67 2.28 6.68 -3.74
C VAL A 67 1.21 5.91 -2.99
N ASN A 68 1.40 4.61 -2.83
CA ASN A 68 0.54 3.77 -2.01
C ASN A 68 1.30 3.22 -0.80
N ILE A 69 0.67 3.25 0.37
CA ILE A 69 1.17 2.59 1.58
C ILE A 69 0.49 1.23 1.68
N SER A 70 1.14 0.20 1.10
CA SER A 70 0.68 -1.18 1.21
C SER A 70 1.19 -1.85 2.50
N SER A 71 1.83 -2.99 2.43
CA SER A 71 2.43 -3.68 3.58
C SER A 71 3.34 -4.82 3.11
N VAL A 72 4.26 -5.28 3.95
CA VAL A 72 4.94 -6.55 3.77
C VAL A 72 3.94 -7.74 3.77
N ALA A 73 2.80 -7.59 4.44
CA ALA A 73 1.70 -8.56 4.44
C ALA A 73 1.10 -8.82 3.04
N SER A 74 1.36 -7.93 2.07
CA SER A 74 1.00 -8.13 0.65
C SER A 74 1.68 -9.35 0.01
N ARG A 75 2.68 -9.93 0.66
CA ARG A 75 3.52 -10.99 0.07
C ARG A 75 3.03 -12.41 0.37
N ARG A 76 2.20 -12.58 1.38
CA ARG A 76 1.63 -13.87 1.77
C ARG A 76 0.33 -13.71 2.56
N GLY A 77 -0.63 -14.60 2.38
CA GLY A 77 -1.88 -14.61 3.16
C GLY A 77 -1.62 -14.89 4.63
N GLY A 78 -2.15 -14.06 5.53
CA GLY A 78 -2.03 -14.23 6.97
C GLY A 78 -3.29 -14.88 7.58
N ARG A 79 -3.15 -15.90 8.41
CA ARG A 79 -4.27 -16.64 9.01
C ARG A 79 -5.17 -15.80 9.93
N GLN A 80 -4.59 -14.79 10.59
CA GLN A 80 -5.32 -13.97 11.57
C GLN A 80 -6.07 -12.79 10.92
N ALA A 81 -5.69 -12.39 9.71
CA ALA A 81 -6.26 -11.25 9.01
C ALA A 81 -6.23 -11.48 7.49
N PRO A 82 -7.01 -12.46 6.97
CA PRO A 82 -6.95 -12.84 5.56
C PRO A 82 -7.34 -11.71 4.61
N ALA A 83 -8.42 -10.97 4.89
CA ALA A 83 -8.81 -9.83 4.05
C ALA A 83 -7.75 -8.72 4.05
N TYR A 84 -7.09 -8.45 5.18
CA TYR A 84 -6.03 -7.47 5.22
C TYR A 84 -4.87 -7.84 4.28
N SER A 85 -4.32 -9.05 4.42
CA SER A 85 -3.22 -9.48 3.56
C SER A 85 -3.61 -9.57 2.09
N ALA A 86 -4.81 -10.07 1.79
CA ALA A 86 -5.35 -10.12 0.44
C ALA A 86 -5.54 -8.70 -0.15
N SER A 87 -6.12 -7.76 0.62
CA SER A 87 -6.31 -6.38 0.17
C SER A 87 -4.99 -5.67 -0.07
N LYS A 88 -3.96 -5.90 0.76
CA LYS A 88 -2.62 -5.33 0.55
C LYS A 88 -1.91 -5.94 -0.66
N ALA A 89 -2.14 -7.23 -0.95
CA ALA A 89 -1.68 -7.87 -2.18
C ALA A 89 -2.37 -7.27 -3.41
N TYR A 90 -3.70 -7.09 -3.35
CA TYR A 90 -4.46 -6.40 -4.38
C TYR A 90 -3.86 -5.02 -4.68
N GLN A 91 -3.65 -4.19 -3.66
CA GLN A 91 -3.07 -2.84 -3.81
C GLN A 91 -1.70 -2.87 -4.51
N SER A 92 -0.82 -3.80 -4.11
CA SER A 92 0.52 -3.93 -4.69
C SER A 92 0.48 -4.35 -6.16
N ILE A 93 -0.35 -5.34 -6.50
CA ILE A 93 -0.50 -5.84 -7.88
C ILE A 93 -1.20 -4.79 -8.75
N TYR A 94 -2.25 -4.14 -8.23
CA TYR A 94 -2.96 -3.11 -8.96
C TYR A 94 -2.04 -1.93 -9.31
N LEU A 95 -1.24 -1.46 -8.35
CA LEU A 95 -0.28 -0.38 -8.59
C LEU A 95 0.84 -0.80 -9.55
N GLU A 96 1.24 -2.07 -9.55
CA GLU A 96 2.19 -2.60 -10.54
C GLU A 96 1.62 -2.53 -11.95
N GLY A 97 0.34 -2.88 -12.15
CA GLY A 97 -0.35 -2.72 -13.42
C GLY A 97 -0.40 -1.26 -13.88
N MET A 98 -0.64 -0.32 -12.95
CA MET A 98 -0.58 1.12 -13.28
C MET A 98 0.84 1.54 -13.68
N ALA A 99 1.87 1.05 -12.98
CA ALA A 99 3.27 1.32 -13.34
C ALA A 99 3.62 0.81 -14.75
N GLN A 100 3.12 -0.38 -15.10
CA GLN A 100 3.30 -0.95 -16.44
C GLN A 100 2.61 -0.10 -17.50
N LYS A 101 1.36 0.31 -17.26
CA LYS A 101 0.59 1.16 -18.18
C LYS A 101 1.33 2.47 -18.46
N VAL A 102 1.72 3.22 -17.43
CA VAL A 102 2.40 4.52 -17.63
C VAL A 102 3.76 4.36 -18.32
N ALA A 103 4.47 3.25 -18.06
CA ALA A 103 5.74 2.96 -18.75
C ALA A 103 5.52 2.64 -20.23
N TYR A 104 4.51 1.84 -20.55
CA TYR A 104 4.15 1.49 -21.92
C TYR A 104 3.72 2.73 -22.71
N ASP A 105 2.87 3.56 -22.12
CA ASP A 105 2.34 4.78 -22.72
C ASP A 105 3.37 5.95 -22.69
N LYS A 106 4.56 5.73 -22.10
CA LYS A 106 5.65 6.72 -21.94
C LYS A 106 5.21 8.00 -21.22
N LEU A 107 4.28 7.86 -20.28
CA LEU A 107 3.79 9.00 -19.52
C LEU A 107 4.79 9.38 -18.41
N PRO A 108 5.02 10.68 -18.14
CA PRO A 108 5.90 11.12 -17.06
C PRO A 108 5.21 11.05 -15.68
N ILE A 109 4.58 9.91 -15.41
CA ILE A 109 3.89 9.60 -14.17
C ILE A 109 4.68 8.54 -13.42
N TYR A 110 4.89 8.75 -12.12
CA TYR A 110 5.60 7.82 -11.26
C TYR A 110 4.64 7.11 -10.32
N THR A 111 4.95 5.87 -9.98
CA THR A 111 4.23 5.11 -8.95
C THR A 111 5.21 4.57 -7.93
N THR A 112 4.85 4.64 -6.64
CA THR A 112 5.65 4.07 -5.54
C THR A 112 4.78 3.21 -4.65
N ASP A 113 5.08 1.91 -4.58
CA ASP A 113 4.50 0.98 -3.62
C ASP A 113 5.40 0.88 -2.38
N VAL A 114 4.96 1.50 -1.29
CA VAL A 114 5.64 1.44 -0.01
C VAL A 114 5.11 0.25 0.78
N ARG A 115 6.00 -0.67 1.15
CA ARG A 115 5.72 -1.92 1.87
C ARG A 115 6.32 -1.88 3.27
N PRO A 116 5.66 -1.27 4.26
CA PRO A 116 6.13 -1.29 5.63
C PRO A 116 6.06 -2.70 6.23
N GLY A 117 7.06 -3.03 7.05
CA GLY A 117 6.89 -4.03 8.09
C GLY A 117 6.23 -3.40 9.32
N PHE A 118 6.65 -3.81 10.53
CA PHE A 118 6.10 -3.21 11.74
C PHE A 118 6.60 -1.79 11.96
N VAL A 119 5.64 -0.86 12.05
CA VAL A 119 5.87 0.54 12.45
C VAL A 119 5.05 0.81 13.70
N LYS A 120 5.63 1.51 14.68
CA LYS A 120 4.97 1.82 15.96
C LYS A 120 3.78 2.76 15.75
N THR A 121 2.63 2.18 15.42
CA THR A 121 1.34 2.87 15.16
C THR A 121 0.21 2.19 15.92
N ALA A 122 -0.95 2.84 16.02
CA ALA A 122 -2.14 2.26 16.63
C ALA A 122 -2.64 0.97 15.93
N MET A 123 -2.32 0.82 14.64
CA MET A 123 -2.69 -0.37 13.86
C MET A 123 -1.80 -1.59 14.15
N ALA A 124 -0.62 -1.41 14.72
CA ALA A 124 0.32 -2.49 14.99
C ALA A 124 -0.10 -3.26 16.25
N LYS A 125 -0.90 -4.32 16.08
CA LYS A 125 -1.50 -5.14 17.17
C LYS A 125 -0.96 -6.58 17.21
N ALA A 126 0.21 -6.87 16.66
CA ALA A 126 0.77 -8.22 16.68
C ALA A 126 1.39 -8.55 18.05
N ASP A 127 1.16 -9.76 18.55
CA ASP A 127 1.66 -10.23 19.85
C ASP A 127 3.20 -10.26 19.94
N LYS A 128 3.86 -10.51 18.80
CA LYS A 128 5.33 -10.54 18.71
C LYS A 128 5.79 -9.68 17.54
N MET A 129 6.06 -8.42 17.81
CA MET A 129 6.64 -7.50 16.82
C MET A 129 8.17 -7.53 16.90
N PHE A 130 8.82 -7.69 15.75
CA PHE A 130 10.27 -7.59 15.62
C PHE A 130 10.62 -6.55 14.55
N TRP A 131 11.83 -5.99 14.63
CA TRP A 131 12.31 -4.94 13.72
C TRP A 131 11.36 -3.75 13.55
N VAL A 132 10.72 -3.38 14.65
CA VAL A 132 9.77 -2.26 14.69
C VAL A 132 10.50 -0.95 14.37
N SER A 133 9.99 -0.19 13.42
CA SER A 133 10.48 1.15 13.08
C SER A 133 9.69 2.22 13.83
N SER A 134 10.35 3.30 14.26
CA SER A 134 9.61 4.47 14.72
C SER A 134 8.89 5.16 13.54
N LYS A 135 7.85 5.96 13.84
CA LYS A 135 7.08 6.71 12.84
C LYS A 135 7.98 7.67 12.05
N GLU A 136 8.85 8.37 12.75
CA GLU A 136 9.76 9.39 12.20
C GLU A 136 10.78 8.74 11.25
N LYS A 137 11.36 7.60 11.66
CA LYS A 137 12.29 6.84 10.82
C LYS A 137 11.60 6.27 9.58
N ALA A 138 10.38 5.78 9.73
CA ALA A 138 9.58 5.29 8.61
C ALA A 138 9.25 6.43 7.65
N ALA A 139 8.74 7.56 8.15
CA ALA A 139 8.41 8.74 7.34
C ALA A 139 9.63 9.28 6.58
N THR A 140 10.79 9.36 7.22
CA THR A 140 12.04 9.79 6.57
C THR A 140 12.44 8.85 5.43
N GLN A 141 12.33 7.53 5.63
CA GLN A 141 12.64 6.56 4.58
C GLN A 141 11.66 6.64 3.41
N ILE A 142 10.37 6.80 3.70
CA ILE A 142 9.32 6.99 2.69
C ILE A 142 9.60 8.24 1.87
N PHE A 143 9.80 9.38 2.53
CA PHE A 143 10.08 10.67 1.88
C PHE A 143 11.27 10.59 0.92
N ARG A 144 12.42 10.08 1.41
CA ARG A 144 13.62 9.88 0.57
C ARG A 144 13.38 8.95 -0.62
N SER A 145 12.47 8.00 -0.47
CA SER A 145 12.14 7.05 -1.55
C SER A 145 11.24 7.68 -2.59
N ILE A 146 10.30 8.51 -2.18
CA ILE A 146 9.45 9.33 -3.05
C ILE A 146 10.31 10.30 -3.87
N GLN A 147 11.21 11.05 -3.23
CA GLN A 147 12.14 11.95 -3.93
C GLN A 147 12.97 11.24 -5.00
N ARG A 148 13.34 9.96 -4.75
CA ARG A 148 14.10 9.13 -5.69
C ARG A 148 13.21 8.37 -6.69
N LYS A 149 11.92 8.60 -6.70
CA LYS A 149 10.93 7.98 -7.59
C LYS A 149 11.02 6.44 -7.62
N LYS A 150 11.28 5.81 -6.46
CA LYS A 150 11.45 4.36 -6.36
C LYS A 150 10.10 3.65 -6.54
N ARG A 151 10.04 2.67 -7.44
CA ARG A 151 8.81 1.91 -7.71
C ARG A 151 8.34 1.06 -6.52
N ILE A 152 9.26 0.38 -5.82
CA ILE A 152 8.97 -0.47 -4.66
C ILE A 152 9.92 -0.14 -3.53
N VAL A 153 9.40 0.01 -2.32
CA VAL A 153 10.18 0.36 -1.12
C VAL A 153 9.73 -0.43 0.09
N TYR A 154 10.64 -1.11 0.76
CA TYR A 154 10.39 -1.76 2.05
C TYR A 154 10.86 -0.88 3.21
N ILE A 155 10.02 -0.72 4.22
CA ILE A 155 10.30 0.02 5.46
C ILE A 155 10.26 -0.94 6.65
N SER A 156 11.38 -1.19 7.35
CA SER A 156 12.78 -0.88 6.98
C SER A 156 13.28 -1.85 5.91
N ARG A 157 14.47 -1.57 5.33
CA ARG A 157 15.04 -2.40 4.24
C ARG A 157 15.19 -3.89 4.57
N ARG A 158 15.35 -4.24 5.84
CA ARG A 158 15.45 -5.65 6.32
C ARG A 158 14.22 -6.49 5.95
N TRP A 159 13.06 -5.86 5.81
CA TRP A 159 11.81 -6.53 5.46
C TRP A 159 11.81 -7.10 4.02
N VAL A 160 12.73 -6.69 3.16
CA VAL A 160 12.96 -7.34 1.86
C VAL A 160 13.26 -8.83 2.04
N ILE A 161 14.10 -9.16 3.03
CA ILE A 161 14.51 -10.56 3.32
C ILE A 161 13.28 -11.36 3.78
N ILE A 162 12.51 -10.81 4.72
CA ILE A 162 11.29 -11.47 5.22
C ILE A 162 10.27 -11.65 4.08
N ALA A 163 10.05 -10.64 3.27
CA ALA A 163 9.15 -10.71 2.12
C ALA A 163 9.58 -11.84 1.15
N TRP A 164 10.86 -11.92 0.85
CA TRP A 164 11.43 -12.96 -0.02
C TRP A 164 11.27 -14.36 0.57
N ILE A 165 11.52 -14.53 1.88
CA ILE A 165 11.31 -15.80 2.58
C ILE A 165 9.82 -16.19 2.54
N LEU A 166 8.92 -15.27 2.90
CA LEU A 166 7.49 -15.55 2.91
C LEU A 166 6.97 -16.03 1.55
N GLU A 167 7.40 -15.39 0.47
CA GLU A 167 6.99 -15.76 -0.89
C GLU A 167 7.43 -17.18 -1.28
N ARG A 168 8.63 -17.58 -0.85
CA ARG A 168 9.26 -18.84 -1.24
C ARG A 168 9.05 -19.98 -0.27
N THR A 169 8.52 -19.70 0.93
CA THR A 169 8.28 -20.75 1.93
C THR A 169 7.26 -21.75 1.40
N PRO A 170 7.60 -23.06 1.27
CA PRO A 170 6.65 -24.07 0.86
C PRO A 170 5.45 -24.17 1.81
N TRP A 171 4.29 -24.56 1.28
CA TRP A 171 3.06 -24.61 2.04
C TRP A 171 3.13 -25.48 3.30
N PHE A 172 3.80 -26.63 3.25
CA PHE A 172 3.92 -27.55 4.38
C PHE A 172 4.70 -26.96 5.58
N ILE A 173 5.56 -25.97 5.35
CA ILE A 173 6.23 -25.16 6.38
C ILE A 173 5.31 -24.01 6.80
N TYR A 174 4.83 -23.23 5.81
CA TYR A 174 4.08 -21.99 6.05
C TYR A 174 2.81 -22.23 6.88
N LYS A 175 2.09 -23.32 6.67
CA LYS A 175 0.88 -23.66 7.42
C LYS A 175 1.08 -23.84 8.93
N ARG A 176 2.34 -23.95 9.39
CA ARG A 176 2.71 -24.12 10.80
C ARG A 176 3.23 -22.84 11.45
N MET A 177 3.41 -21.78 10.67
CA MET A 177 3.85 -20.45 11.13
C MET A 177 2.64 -19.65 11.61
#